data_9aa46c7c3c2cd3461a6501303b665a71
#
_entry.id   9aa46c7c3c2cd3461a6501303b665a71
#
_cell.length_a   1.000
_cell.length_b   1.000
_cell.length_c   1.000
_cell.angle_alpha   90.00
_cell.angle_beta   90.00
_cell.angle_gamma   90.00
#
_symmetry.space_group_name_H-M   'P 1'
#
loop_
_entity.id
_entity.type
_entity.pdbx_description
1 polymer ?
#
loop_
_entity_poly.entity_id
_entity_poly.type
_entity_poly.pdbx_seq_one_letter_code
_entity_poly.pdbx_strand_id
1 'polypeptide(L)'
;MMKPRLLCTLLFATAAVPAGAAITPLPANGAQQVNPDTHLVLRFDQAPALGKSGLIRIYDAVSGKLVDTLDLSIPAGPTERTRLPAAPYLATPYVYADGPRATNANTKAGTPSAGAEPGDGSKYQLTIIGGFTDGFHFHPVIVHDKTATIYPHNNVLEYGKRYRVQIDDAVFGTAIKGWEFGTKAHGPAADAQRVTVSADGTGDFSTVQGALDYVPDHPAKRVTIFVRNGDYEEIVYFRNKSNITVQGEQREKVRVHYANNEVFNPHPANISTNELPGTFPSRRAAFAADNVKGVHLRDLTLETTLQGQAEGLLITGSENIVANTTVIGSGDALQVNGSTYLPDVKVVGHGDTVLGRGPSFFERCEIESQFAYMWIRNPATNHGNVFKDCRFTTIGNGGPTELARLPSNKGKNYPYAEAVLINAILSGISPAGWGQVDGDASNIHFWEFNSRNPDGTPVDVSKRNPVSRQLTMEKDAETIRNYSNPAWVLGWTPQ
;
A
#
# COMPACT_ATOMS: atom_id res chain seq x y z
N MET A 1 -85.73 -32.57 -4.30
CA MET A 1 -84.68 -31.62 -4.76
C MET A 1 -83.52 -31.75 -3.74
N MET A 2 -82.52 -32.56 -4.08
CA MET A 2 -81.30 -32.73 -3.27
C MET A 2 -80.22 -31.78 -3.80
N LYS A 3 -79.63 -30.95 -2.90
CA LYS A 3 -78.48 -30.13 -3.19
C LYS A 3 -77.19 -30.92 -2.96
N PRO A 4 -76.19 -30.85 -3.86
CA PRO A 4 -74.92 -31.54 -3.68
C PRO A 4 -74.03 -30.75 -2.69
N ARG A 5 -73.40 -31.50 -1.77
CA ARG A 5 -72.36 -30.99 -0.86
C ARG A 5 -71.03 -30.96 -1.60
N LEU A 6 -70.44 -29.77 -1.64
CA LEU A 6 -69.07 -29.58 -2.18
C LEU A 6 -68.08 -29.96 -1.12
N LEU A 7 -67.25 -30.99 -1.43
CA LEU A 7 -66.15 -31.43 -0.55
C LEU A 7 -64.92 -30.57 -0.90
N CYS A 8 -64.48 -29.72 0.03
CA CYS A 8 -63.31 -28.87 -0.18
C CYS A 8 -62.08 -29.67 0.35
N THR A 9 -61.25 -30.16 -0.60
CA THR A 9 -60.01 -30.84 -0.25
C THR A 9 -58.93 -29.75 -0.03
N LEU A 10 -58.50 -29.58 1.24
CA LEU A 10 -57.34 -28.78 1.55
C LEU A 10 -56.07 -29.49 1.10
N LEU A 11 -55.41 -28.99 0.08
CA LEU A 11 -54.02 -29.31 -0.23
C LEU A 11 -53.12 -28.58 0.76
N PHE A 12 -52.48 -29.35 1.64
CA PHE A 12 -51.32 -28.85 2.40
C PHE A 12 -50.11 -28.76 1.45
N ALA A 13 -49.76 -27.57 1.01
CA ALA A 13 -48.48 -27.30 0.40
C ALA A 13 -47.41 -27.39 1.48
N THR A 14 -46.65 -28.47 1.51
CA THR A 14 -45.41 -28.53 2.28
C THR A 14 -44.43 -27.55 1.63
N ALA A 15 -44.25 -26.38 2.26
CA ALA A 15 -43.14 -25.48 1.87
C ALA A 15 -41.84 -26.25 2.09
N ALA A 16 -41.16 -26.55 1.02
CA ALA A 16 -39.77 -27.02 1.08
C ALA A 16 -38.94 -25.96 1.78
N VAL A 17 -38.38 -26.29 2.93
CA VAL A 17 -37.35 -25.49 3.58
C VAL A 17 -36.20 -25.38 2.57
N PRO A 18 -35.75 -24.18 2.16
CA PRO A 18 -34.64 -24.09 1.26
C PRO A 18 -33.45 -24.79 1.92
N ALA A 19 -32.82 -25.73 1.22
CA ALA A 19 -31.57 -26.32 1.63
C ALA A 19 -30.61 -25.15 1.92
N GLY A 20 -30.05 -25.11 3.14
CA GLY A 20 -29.17 -24.02 3.57
C GLY A 20 -28.10 -23.81 2.52
N ALA A 21 -27.88 -22.54 2.16
CA ALA A 21 -26.89 -22.17 1.16
C ALA A 21 -25.56 -22.83 1.48
N ALA A 22 -24.97 -23.54 0.51
CA ALA A 22 -23.70 -24.23 0.73
C ALA A 22 -22.58 -23.21 0.92
N ILE A 23 -21.87 -23.31 2.06
CA ILE A 23 -20.69 -22.49 2.36
C ILE A 23 -19.46 -23.36 2.23
N THR A 24 -18.53 -22.95 1.35
CA THR A 24 -17.27 -23.65 1.14
C THR A 24 -16.13 -22.87 1.80
N PRO A 25 -15.52 -23.39 2.88
CA PRO A 25 -14.39 -22.75 3.53
C PRO A 25 -13.08 -23.04 2.80
N LEU A 26 -12.18 -22.06 2.81
CA LEU A 26 -10.79 -22.18 2.41
C LEU A 26 -9.91 -21.55 3.51
N PRO A 27 -8.94 -22.26 4.07
CA PRO A 27 -8.60 -23.66 3.77
C PRO A 27 -9.79 -24.62 3.91
N ALA A 28 -9.84 -25.68 3.11
CA ALA A 28 -10.91 -26.68 3.23
C ALA A 28 -10.94 -27.26 4.65
N ASN A 29 -12.12 -27.67 5.12
CA ASN A 29 -12.22 -28.34 6.43
C ASN A 29 -11.37 -29.62 6.44
N GLY A 30 -10.51 -29.76 7.43
CA GLY A 30 -9.53 -30.84 7.54
C GLY A 30 -8.25 -30.66 6.73
N ALA A 31 -8.09 -29.54 6.01
CA ALA A 31 -6.88 -29.24 5.23
C ALA A 31 -5.63 -29.31 6.11
N GLN A 32 -4.55 -29.80 5.54
CA GLN A 32 -3.22 -29.83 6.16
C GLN A 32 -2.23 -29.05 5.31
N GLN A 33 -1.07 -28.74 5.86
CA GLN A 33 -0.01 -28.00 5.16
C GLN A 33 -0.43 -26.57 4.74
N VAL A 34 -1.30 -25.94 5.50
CA VAL A 34 -1.74 -24.56 5.28
C VAL A 34 -0.65 -23.58 5.71
N ASN A 35 -0.45 -22.51 4.95
CA ASN A 35 0.46 -21.43 5.33
C ASN A 35 -0.08 -20.69 6.56
N PRO A 36 0.74 -20.40 7.59
CA PRO A 36 0.28 -19.65 8.77
C PRO A 36 -0.19 -18.23 8.47
N ASP A 37 0.29 -17.63 7.40
CA ASP A 37 -0.07 -16.29 6.95
C ASP A 37 -1.36 -16.27 6.07
N THR A 38 -2.10 -17.39 6.04
CA THR A 38 -3.30 -17.48 5.19
C THR A 38 -4.44 -16.61 5.71
N HIS A 39 -5.15 -15.97 4.79
CA HIS A 39 -6.49 -15.47 5.08
C HIS A 39 -7.50 -16.63 5.07
N LEU A 40 -8.61 -16.47 5.80
CA LEU A 40 -9.66 -17.47 5.87
C LEU A 40 -10.79 -17.02 4.93
N VAL A 41 -11.13 -17.85 3.96
CA VAL A 41 -12.10 -17.49 2.91
C VAL A 41 -13.34 -18.36 2.99
N LEU A 42 -14.51 -17.75 2.88
CA LEU A 42 -15.79 -18.42 2.75
C LEU A 42 -16.40 -18.09 1.39
N ARG A 43 -16.71 -19.12 0.61
CA ARG A 43 -17.45 -18.99 -0.66
C ARG A 43 -18.90 -19.39 -0.44
N PHE A 44 -19.81 -18.52 -0.85
CA PHE A 44 -21.26 -18.69 -0.73
C PHE A 44 -21.90 -18.87 -2.10
N ASP A 45 -23.05 -19.52 -2.15
CA ASP A 45 -23.84 -19.64 -3.38
C ASP A 45 -24.42 -18.28 -3.82
N GLN A 46 -24.66 -17.39 -2.88
CA GLN A 46 -25.12 -16.01 -3.10
C GLN A 46 -24.28 -15.05 -2.25
N ALA A 47 -24.25 -13.77 -2.64
CA ALA A 47 -23.53 -12.75 -1.90
C ALA A 47 -24.02 -12.69 -0.43
N PRO A 48 -23.12 -12.90 0.55
CA PRO A 48 -23.50 -12.84 1.94
C PRO A 48 -23.72 -11.40 2.40
N ALA A 49 -24.69 -11.21 3.29
CA ALA A 49 -24.82 -9.96 4.03
C ALA A 49 -23.89 -10.02 5.24
N LEU A 50 -22.92 -9.10 5.31
CA LEU A 50 -22.04 -8.99 6.46
C LEU A 50 -22.77 -8.26 7.61
N GLY A 51 -22.87 -8.91 8.77
CA GLY A 51 -23.40 -8.34 10.00
C GLY A 51 -22.49 -7.27 10.60
N LYS A 52 -23.05 -6.47 11.50
CA LYS A 52 -22.32 -5.43 12.25
C LYS A 52 -22.02 -5.86 13.69
N SER A 53 -22.10 -7.15 13.98
CA SER A 53 -21.85 -7.73 15.29
C SER A 53 -21.54 -9.22 15.14
N GLY A 54 -21.20 -9.86 16.26
CA GLY A 54 -20.81 -11.25 16.29
C GLY A 54 -19.29 -11.41 16.27
N LEU A 55 -18.86 -12.60 16.67
CA LEU A 55 -17.44 -12.90 16.87
C LEU A 55 -17.00 -13.98 15.88
N ILE A 56 -15.79 -13.80 15.36
CA ILE A 56 -15.03 -14.86 14.70
C ILE A 56 -13.89 -15.23 15.66
N ARG A 57 -13.80 -16.49 16.04
CA ARG A 57 -12.82 -16.98 17.00
C ARG A 57 -11.99 -18.08 16.40
N ILE A 58 -10.70 -18.03 16.63
CA ILE A 58 -9.74 -19.05 16.23
C ILE A 58 -9.16 -19.66 17.49
N TYR A 59 -9.25 -20.97 17.60
CA TYR A 59 -8.74 -21.74 18.73
C TYR A 59 -7.62 -22.66 18.26
N ASP A 60 -6.61 -22.87 19.10
CA ASP A 60 -5.74 -24.05 18.99
C ASP A 60 -6.63 -25.29 19.21
N ALA A 61 -6.75 -26.13 18.21
CA ALA A 61 -7.68 -27.26 18.23
C ALA A 61 -7.26 -28.38 19.19
N VAL A 62 -5.98 -28.40 19.60
CA VAL A 62 -5.43 -29.42 20.52
C VAL A 62 -5.64 -29.00 21.97
N SER A 63 -5.24 -27.79 22.33
CA SER A 63 -5.33 -27.26 23.69
C SER A 63 -6.69 -26.64 24.03
N GLY A 64 -7.48 -26.27 23.01
CA GLY A 64 -8.71 -25.49 23.15
C GLY A 64 -8.49 -24.02 23.52
N LYS A 65 -7.23 -23.56 23.56
CA LYS A 65 -6.89 -22.18 23.87
C LYS A 65 -7.38 -21.24 22.77
N LEU A 66 -8.00 -20.12 23.17
CA LEU A 66 -8.33 -19.04 22.23
C LEU A 66 -7.04 -18.39 21.74
N VAL A 67 -6.89 -18.31 20.42
CA VAL A 67 -5.71 -17.76 19.71
C VAL A 67 -6.02 -16.35 19.21
N ASP A 68 -7.18 -16.19 18.57
CA ASP A 68 -7.57 -14.91 17.97
C ASP A 68 -9.07 -14.67 18.08
N THR A 69 -9.46 -13.40 18.11
CA THR A 69 -10.87 -12.98 18.10
C THR A 69 -11.04 -11.71 17.27
N LEU A 70 -11.93 -11.79 16.29
CA LEU A 70 -12.40 -10.63 15.55
C LEU A 70 -13.82 -10.32 15.99
N ASP A 71 -14.05 -9.13 16.53
CA ASP A 71 -15.35 -8.66 17.00
C ASP A 71 -15.91 -7.64 16.01
N LEU A 72 -16.94 -8.01 15.26
CA LEU A 72 -17.54 -7.15 14.24
C LEU A 72 -18.35 -5.97 14.81
N SER A 73 -18.55 -5.91 16.12
CA SER A 73 -19.10 -4.71 16.76
C SER A 73 -18.10 -3.56 16.87
N ILE A 74 -16.79 -3.86 16.71
CA ILE A 74 -15.70 -2.89 16.67
C ILE A 74 -15.52 -2.44 15.21
N PRO A 75 -15.65 -1.14 14.87
CA PRO A 75 -15.46 -0.66 13.51
C PRO A 75 -14.03 -0.90 13.00
N ALA A 76 -13.89 -1.12 11.70
CA ALA A 76 -12.59 -1.38 11.06
C ALA A 76 -11.58 -0.24 11.24
N GLY A 77 -12.04 1.00 11.08
CA GLY A 77 -11.22 2.20 11.20
C GLY A 77 -12.07 3.46 11.05
N PRO A 78 -11.47 4.65 11.21
CA PRO A 78 -12.14 5.92 10.98
C PRO A 78 -12.59 6.04 9.52
N THR A 79 -13.76 6.63 9.31
CA THR A 79 -14.31 6.96 7.98
C THR A 79 -14.33 8.46 7.71
N GLU A 80 -14.08 9.26 8.75
CA GLU A 80 -14.06 10.71 8.67
C GLU A 80 -12.75 11.24 9.23
N ARG A 81 -12.23 12.29 8.59
CA ARG A 81 -11.01 12.95 9.05
C ARG A 81 -11.28 13.63 10.40
N THR A 82 -10.60 13.17 11.44
CA THR A 82 -10.59 13.87 12.73
C THR A 82 -9.81 15.18 12.54
N ARG A 83 -10.49 16.33 12.65
CA ARG A 83 -9.84 17.63 12.67
C ARG A 83 -9.21 17.84 14.05
N LEU A 84 -8.02 17.30 14.23
CA LEU A 84 -7.20 17.65 15.39
C LEU A 84 -6.64 19.06 15.20
N PRO A 85 -6.40 19.82 16.29
CA PRO A 85 -5.61 21.04 16.21
C PRO A 85 -4.31 20.75 15.46
N ALA A 86 -3.85 21.68 14.63
CA ALA A 86 -2.59 21.52 13.92
C ALA A 86 -1.50 21.20 14.95
N ALA A 87 -0.93 20.02 14.87
CA ALA A 87 0.20 19.67 15.72
C ALA A 87 1.37 20.62 15.42
N PRO A 88 2.10 21.10 16.44
CA PRO A 88 3.29 21.88 16.19
C PRO A 88 4.28 21.02 15.37
N TYR A 89 4.88 21.66 14.36
CA TYR A 89 5.95 21.01 13.61
C TYR A 89 7.14 20.75 14.53
N LEU A 90 7.49 19.47 14.68
CA LEU A 90 8.68 19.07 15.41
C LEU A 90 9.85 18.98 14.42
N ALA A 91 10.88 19.79 14.64
CA ALA A 91 12.13 19.71 13.89
C ALA A 91 12.91 18.41 14.20
N THR A 92 12.56 17.74 15.29
CA THR A 92 13.17 16.47 15.71
C THR A 92 12.56 15.31 14.94
N PRO A 93 13.36 14.32 14.51
CA PRO A 93 12.86 13.09 13.91
C PRO A 93 11.90 12.36 14.85
N TYR A 94 10.89 11.71 14.26
CA TYR A 94 10.10 10.73 15.02
C TYR A 94 10.99 9.55 15.40
N VAL A 95 11.02 9.24 16.68
CA VAL A 95 11.75 8.06 17.17
C VAL A 95 10.74 6.94 17.33
N TYR A 96 10.83 5.93 16.48
CA TYR A 96 10.06 4.72 16.66
C TYR A 96 10.47 4.03 17.97
N ALA A 97 9.50 3.43 18.66
CA ALA A 97 9.81 2.60 19.81
C ALA A 97 10.67 1.40 19.36
N ASP A 98 11.96 1.46 19.66
CA ASP A 98 12.87 0.35 19.45
C ASP A 98 12.66 -0.67 20.58
N GLY A 99 11.98 -1.75 20.27
CA GLY A 99 11.74 -2.87 21.17
C GLY A 99 11.82 -4.19 20.41
N PRO A 100 11.76 -5.31 21.12
CA PRO A 100 11.56 -6.58 20.45
C PRO A 100 10.32 -6.51 19.59
N ARG A 101 10.31 -7.18 18.43
CA ARG A 101 9.15 -7.21 17.54
C ARG A 101 7.91 -7.52 18.34
N ALA A 102 6.93 -6.62 18.29
CA ALA A 102 5.64 -6.85 18.89
C ALA A 102 4.87 -7.90 18.07
N THR A 103 4.04 -8.68 18.73
CA THR A 103 3.20 -9.69 18.11
C THR A 103 1.77 -9.53 18.58
N ASN A 104 0.81 -10.06 17.82
CA ASN A 104 -0.58 -10.12 18.23
C ASN A 104 -0.90 -11.29 19.19
N ALA A 105 0.12 -12.02 19.65
CA ALA A 105 -0.02 -13.23 20.46
C ALA A 105 -0.80 -13.04 21.79
N ASN A 106 -0.93 -11.80 22.26
CA ASN A 106 -1.67 -11.46 23.47
C ASN A 106 -3.04 -10.82 23.20
N THR A 107 -3.57 -10.99 22.00
CA THR A 107 -4.91 -10.46 21.65
C THR A 107 -5.96 -11.00 22.60
N LYS A 108 -6.68 -10.10 23.24
CA LYS A 108 -7.81 -10.46 24.12
C LYS A 108 -9.09 -10.53 23.31
N ALA A 109 -9.93 -11.50 23.62
CA ALA A 109 -11.24 -11.62 23.01
C ALA A 109 -12.03 -10.31 23.14
N GLY A 110 -12.62 -9.83 22.03
CA GLY A 110 -13.46 -8.62 22.01
C GLY A 110 -12.69 -7.31 22.19
N THR A 111 -11.38 -7.30 22.03
CA THR A 111 -10.56 -6.08 22.01
C THR A 111 -9.82 -5.95 20.69
N PRO A 112 -9.61 -4.72 20.19
CA PRO A 112 -8.62 -4.48 19.15
C PRO A 112 -7.28 -5.04 19.58
N SER A 113 -6.40 -5.30 18.62
CA SER A 113 -5.13 -5.98 18.83
C SER A 113 -4.44 -5.59 20.15
N ALA A 114 -4.29 -6.54 21.06
CA ALA A 114 -3.56 -6.32 22.29
C ALA A 114 -2.08 -6.08 21.97
N GLY A 115 -1.51 -5.00 22.48
CA GLY A 115 -0.11 -4.63 22.25
C GLY A 115 0.10 -3.61 21.15
N ALA A 116 -0.89 -3.31 20.30
CA ALA A 116 -0.86 -2.12 19.49
C ALA A 116 -1.15 -0.90 20.38
N GLU A 117 -0.36 0.16 20.23
CA GLU A 117 -0.61 1.43 20.88
C GLU A 117 -1.48 2.30 19.96
N PRO A 118 -2.82 2.28 20.10
CA PRO A 118 -3.68 3.09 19.27
C PRO A 118 -3.58 4.55 19.68
N GLY A 119 -3.38 5.42 18.72
CA GLY A 119 -3.41 6.86 18.98
C GLY A 119 -4.76 7.40 19.46
N ASP A 120 -5.83 6.64 19.28
CA ASP A 120 -7.22 6.99 19.61
C ASP A 120 -7.90 6.03 20.57
N GLY A 121 -7.14 5.18 21.25
CA GLY A 121 -7.68 4.15 22.13
C GLY A 121 -8.31 2.98 21.35
N SER A 122 -8.96 2.12 22.03
CA SER A 122 -9.52 0.86 21.56
C SER A 122 -10.83 0.98 20.75
N LYS A 123 -11.01 2.04 19.95
CA LYS A 123 -12.26 2.27 19.22
C LYS A 123 -12.39 1.49 17.91
N TYR A 124 -11.29 1.07 17.33
CA TYR A 124 -11.22 0.47 16.01
C TYR A 124 -10.45 -0.85 16.03
N GLN A 125 -10.63 -1.64 14.98
CA GLN A 125 -9.81 -2.83 14.77
C GLN A 125 -8.36 -2.42 14.57
N LEU A 126 -7.44 -3.11 15.24
CA LEU A 126 -6.01 -2.86 15.12
C LEU A 126 -5.26 -4.17 14.94
N THR A 127 -4.27 -4.18 14.07
CA THR A 127 -3.31 -5.27 13.93
C THR A 127 -1.90 -4.69 13.86
N ILE A 128 -0.92 -5.45 14.31
CA ILE A 128 0.50 -5.06 14.21
C ILE A 128 1.04 -5.65 12.90
N ILE A 129 1.57 -4.79 12.02
CA ILE A 129 2.19 -5.21 10.77
C ILE A 129 3.68 -4.86 10.82
N GLY A 130 4.56 -5.77 10.34
CA GLY A 130 5.99 -5.58 10.33
C GLY A 130 6.67 -5.72 11.69
N GLY A 131 5.91 -6.06 12.75
CA GLY A 131 6.44 -6.35 14.08
C GLY A 131 6.78 -5.12 14.93
N PHE A 132 6.15 -3.97 14.65
CA PHE A 132 6.33 -2.73 15.43
C PHE A 132 5.10 -2.48 16.30
N THR A 133 5.25 -1.63 17.33
CA THR A 133 4.15 -1.34 18.28
C THR A 133 3.01 -0.52 17.67
N ASP A 134 3.25 0.17 16.57
CA ASP A 134 2.23 0.96 15.89
C ASP A 134 1.20 0.04 15.22
N GLY A 135 -0.04 0.14 15.65
CA GLY A 135 -1.15 -0.61 15.07
C GLY A 135 -1.61 0.00 13.74
N PHE A 136 -2.08 -0.86 12.86
CA PHE A 136 -2.80 -0.51 11.64
C PHE A 136 -4.26 -0.83 11.80
N HIS A 137 -5.13 0.09 11.41
CA HIS A 137 -6.54 -0.22 11.24
C HIS A 137 -6.70 -1.18 10.05
N PHE A 138 -7.62 -2.13 10.18
CA PHE A 138 -7.86 -3.12 9.13
C PHE A 138 -9.33 -3.57 9.13
N HIS A 139 -9.78 -4.10 8.00
CA HIS A 139 -11.09 -4.73 7.88
C HIS A 139 -10.98 -6.20 8.29
N PRO A 140 -11.62 -6.63 9.39
CA PRO A 140 -11.56 -8.03 9.81
C PRO A 140 -12.25 -8.97 8.82
N VAL A 141 -13.20 -8.47 8.04
CA VAL A 141 -13.88 -9.20 6.97
C VAL A 141 -14.12 -8.26 5.80
N ILE A 142 -13.75 -8.72 4.60
CA ILE A 142 -14.05 -8.05 3.34
C ILE A 142 -14.91 -8.99 2.48
N VAL A 143 -15.97 -8.45 1.89
CA VAL A 143 -16.88 -9.21 1.03
C VAL A 143 -16.78 -8.70 -0.40
N HIS A 144 -16.42 -9.58 -1.31
CA HIS A 144 -16.47 -9.36 -2.76
C HIS A 144 -17.40 -10.39 -3.39
N ASP A 145 -18.48 -9.95 -3.99
CA ASP A 145 -19.49 -10.80 -4.59
C ASP A 145 -19.94 -11.93 -3.64
N LYS A 146 -19.64 -13.18 -3.99
CA LYS A 146 -19.99 -14.38 -3.23
C LYS A 146 -18.89 -14.85 -2.28
N THR A 147 -17.86 -14.05 -2.07
CA THR A 147 -16.69 -14.41 -1.28
C THR A 147 -16.54 -13.46 -0.10
N ALA A 148 -16.43 -14.00 1.10
CA ALA A 148 -16.01 -13.28 2.29
C ALA A 148 -14.60 -13.72 2.68
N THR A 149 -13.67 -12.78 2.73
CA THR A 149 -12.31 -13.00 3.22
C THR A 149 -12.20 -12.48 4.63
N ILE A 150 -11.77 -13.33 5.53
CA ILE A 150 -11.54 -13.04 6.96
C ILE A 150 -10.04 -12.87 7.15
N TYR A 151 -9.67 -11.78 7.78
CA TYR A 151 -8.28 -11.39 8.06
C TYR A 151 -7.98 -11.61 9.55
N PRO A 152 -7.38 -12.73 9.96
CA PRO A 152 -6.86 -12.85 11.32
C PRO A 152 -5.86 -11.73 11.62
N HIS A 153 -5.66 -11.41 12.89
CA HIS A 153 -4.59 -10.49 13.23
C HIS A 153 -3.24 -11.03 12.71
N ASN A 154 -2.39 -10.12 12.26
CA ASN A 154 -1.13 -10.51 11.62
C ASN A 154 -0.27 -11.38 12.55
N ASN A 155 0.30 -12.46 12.04
CA ASN A 155 1.21 -13.39 12.74
C ASN A 155 0.60 -14.08 13.97
N VAL A 156 -0.73 -14.27 14.07
CA VAL A 156 -1.35 -15.03 15.18
C VAL A 156 -1.32 -16.54 14.96
N LEU A 157 -1.26 -16.98 13.71
CA LEU A 157 -1.15 -18.41 13.40
C LEU A 157 0.34 -18.81 13.30
N GLU A 158 0.65 -19.98 13.82
CA GLU A 158 2.02 -20.51 13.93
C GLU A 158 2.19 -21.78 13.08
N TYR A 159 3.40 -22.14 12.76
CA TYR A 159 3.74 -23.42 12.13
C TYR A 159 3.48 -24.59 13.08
N GLY A 160 3.13 -25.76 12.51
CA GLY A 160 2.96 -27.01 13.24
C GLY A 160 1.76 -27.05 14.18
N LYS A 161 0.74 -26.25 13.93
CA LYS A 161 -0.47 -26.15 14.75
C LYS A 161 -1.70 -26.66 14.03
N ARG A 162 -2.73 -26.98 14.80
CA ARG A 162 -4.08 -27.23 14.31
C ARG A 162 -5.00 -26.15 14.88
N TYR A 163 -5.82 -25.58 14.02
CA TYR A 163 -6.74 -24.51 14.38
C TYR A 163 -8.19 -24.92 14.13
N ARG A 164 -9.07 -24.43 14.97
CA ARG A 164 -10.53 -24.55 14.82
C ARG A 164 -11.14 -23.15 14.79
N VAL A 165 -11.88 -22.86 13.74
CA VAL A 165 -12.59 -21.61 13.54
C VAL A 165 -14.05 -21.74 13.93
N GLN A 166 -14.55 -20.73 14.65
CA GLN A 166 -15.97 -20.59 15.01
C GLN A 166 -16.45 -19.20 14.65
N ILE A 167 -17.58 -19.11 13.98
CA ILE A 167 -18.19 -17.87 13.54
C ILE A 167 -19.62 -17.82 14.07
N ASP A 168 -19.96 -16.74 14.75
CA ASP A 168 -21.31 -16.53 15.28
C ASP A 168 -22.30 -16.27 14.13
N ASP A 169 -23.56 -16.62 14.31
CA ASP A 169 -24.62 -16.45 13.32
C ASP A 169 -24.84 -14.98 12.93
N ALA A 170 -24.63 -14.06 13.86
CA ALA A 170 -24.75 -12.62 13.63
C ALA A 170 -23.77 -12.10 12.55
N VAL A 171 -22.72 -12.86 12.21
CA VAL A 171 -21.71 -12.43 11.22
C VAL A 171 -22.22 -12.60 9.78
N PHE A 172 -22.82 -13.75 9.45
CA PHE A 172 -23.29 -14.09 8.09
C PHE A 172 -24.74 -14.62 8.06
N GLY A 173 -25.50 -14.44 9.12
CA GLY A 173 -26.87 -15.01 9.24
C GLY A 173 -26.90 -16.51 9.53
N THR A 174 -25.75 -17.15 9.67
CA THR A 174 -25.63 -18.58 10.02
C THR A 174 -24.32 -18.84 10.76
N ALA A 175 -24.39 -19.68 11.78
CA ALA A 175 -23.19 -20.03 12.55
C ALA A 175 -22.35 -21.07 11.80
N ILE A 176 -21.04 -20.87 11.80
CA ILE A 176 -20.07 -21.83 11.25
C ILE A 176 -19.30 -22.44 12.41
N LYS A 177 -19.35 -23.75 12.53
CA LYS A 177 -18.72 -24.53 13.59
C LYS A 177 -17.99 -25.72 12.99
N GLY A 178 -16.92 -26.17 13.65
CA GLY A 178 -16.19 -27.37 13.26
C GLY A 178 -15.33 -27.20 12.00
N TRP A 179 -15.00 -26.00 11.61
CA TRP A 179 -14.04 -25.72 10.56
C TRP A 179 -12.63 -25.81 11.14
N GLU A 180 -11.90 -26.84 10.77
CA GLU A 180 -10.54 -27.10 11.25
C GLU A 180 -9.53 -27.20 10.11
N PHE A 181 -8.27 -26.81 10.38
CA PHE A 181 -7.15 -26.99 9.47
C PHE A 181 -5.85 -27.10 10.25
N GLY A 182 -4.82 -27.68 9.60
CA GLY A 182 -3.46 -27.79 10.13
C GLY A 182 -2.47 -27.01 9.30
N THR A 183 -1.58 -26.26 9.97
CA THR A 183 -0.53 -25.50 9.30
C THR A 183 0.66 -26.37 8.92
N LYS A 184 1.49 -25.88 7.97
CA LYS A 184 2.79 -26.46 7.65
C LYS A 184 3.61 -26.65 8.91
N ALA A 185 4.40 -27.73 8.99
CA ALA A 185 5.23 -28.02 10.14
C ALA A 185 6.35 -26.97 10.31
N HIS A 186 6.89 -26.49 9.21
CA HIS A 186 8.02 -25.55 9.17
C HIS A 186 7.87 -24.60 7.98
N GLY A 187 8.45 -23.42 8.08
CA GLY A 187 8.66 -22.49 6.97
C GLY A 187 9.80 -22.95 6.05
N PRO A 188 10.13 -22.15 5.04
CA PRO A 188 11.30 -22.33 4.18
C PRO A 188 12.60 -22.44 5.01
N ALA A 189 13.67 -22.96 4.39
CA ALA A 189 14.98 -22.94 5.04
C ALA A 189 15.42 -21.51 5.38
N ALA A 190 16.06 -21.33 6.53
CA ALA A 190 16.45 -20.00 7.02
C ALA A 190 17.46 -19.27 6.11
N ASP A 191 18.18 -20.01 5.27
CA ASP A 191 19.14 -19.51 4.29
C ASP A 191 18.59 -19.48 2.85
N ALA A 192 17.29 -19.71 2.66
CA ALA A 192 16.64 -19.68 1.36
C ALA A 192 16.84 -18.31 0.72
N GLN A 193 17.42 -18.30 -0.49
CA GLN A 193 17.61 -17.07 -1.28
C GLN A 193 16.41 -16.75 -2.16
N ARG A 194 15.41 -17.61 -2.19
CA ARG A 194 14.15 -17.43 -2.89
C ARG A 194 13.02 -18.09 -2.10
N VAL A 195 11.97 -17.34 -1.89
CA VAL A 195 10.70 -17.82 -1.35
C VAL A 195 9.58 -17.44 -2.31
N THR A 196 8.49 -18.20 -2.31
CA THR A 196 7.37 -18.01 -3.24
C THR A 196 6.12 -17.64 -2.46
N VAL A 197 5.45 -16.58 -2.92
CA VAL A 197 4.13 -16.17 -2.44
C VAL A 197 3.07 -16.57 -3.47
N SER A 198 1.97 -17.17 -3.02
CA SER A 198 0.83 -17.52 -3.88
C SER A 198 -0.48 -17.38 -3.11
N ALA A 199 -1.40 -16.55 -3.62
CA ALA A 199 -2.68 -16.28 -2.95
C ALA A 199 -3.57 -17.53 -2.80
N ASP A 200 -3.34 -18.55 -3.61
CA ASP A 200 -4.04 -19.86 -3.52
C ASP A 200 -3.45 -20.81 -2.46
N GLY A 201 -2.43 -20.39 -1.71
CA GLY A 201 -1.78 -21.15 -0.67
C GLY A 201 -0.76 -22.20 -1.16
N THR A 202 -0.51 -22.31 -2.48
CA THR A 202 0.45 -23.28 -3.04
C THR A 202 1.92 -22.86 -2.95
N GLY A 203 2.17 -21.57 -2.60
CA GLY A 203 3.51 -21.04 -2.35
C GLY A 203 4.05 -21.39 -0.96
N ASP A 204 5.23 -20.88 -0.65
CA ASP A 204 5.79 -20.92 0.70
C ASP A 204 4.95 -20.08 1.66
N PHE A 205 4.40 -18.97 1.16
CA PHE A 205 3.52 -18.02 1.82
C PHE A 205 2.26 -17.76 1.00
N SER A 206 1.20 -17.31 1.66
CA SER A 206 -0.06 -16.89 1.04
C SER A 206 -0.11 -15.39 0.81
N THR A 207 0.68 -14.60 1.57
CA THR A 207 0.70 -13.14 1.57
C THR A 207 2.10 -12.59 1.35
N VAL A 208 2.19 -11.39 0.79
CA VAL A 208 3.47 -10.68 0.63
C VAL A 208 4.01 -10.27 2.01
N GLN A 209 3.12 -9.83 2.90
CA GLN A 209 3.51 -9.45 4.26
C GLN A 209 4.07 -10.64 5.04
N GLY A 210 3.46 -11.81 4.95
CA GLY A 210 3.95 -13.03 5.62
C GLY A 210 5.36 -13.41 5.17
N ALA A 211 5.65 -13.30 3.88
CA ALA A 211 7.00 -13.53 3.36
C ALA A 211 7.99 -12.47 3.86
N LEU A 212 7.61 -11.20 3.90
CA LEU A 212 8.45 -10.11 4.41
C LEU A 212 8.71 -10.25 5.91
N ASP A 213 7.73 -10.68 6.69
CA ASP A 213 7.91 -10.91 8.12
C ASP A 213 8.86 -12.09 8.41
N TYR A 214 8.88 -13.08 7.53
CA TYR A 214 9.72 -14.28 7.66
C TYR A 214 11.17 -14.04 7.24
N VAL A 215 11.40 -13.30 6.15
CA VAL A 215 12.75 -13.03 5.64
C VAL A 215 13.53 -12.17 6.63
N PRO A 216 14.80 -12.52 6.92
CA PRO A 216 15.66 -11.72 7.82
C PRO A 216 15.71 -10.24 7.43
N ASP A 217 15.93 -9.35 8.40
CA ASP A 217 15.99 -7.91 8.12
C ASP A 217 17.19 -7.52 7.26
N HIS A 218 18.35 -8.20 7.47
CA HIS A 218 19.60 -7.93 6.76
C HIS A 218 20.25 -9.24 6.28
N PRO A 219 19.67 -9.91 5.28
CA PRO A 219 20.23 -11.15 4.78
C PRO A 219 21.61 -10.88 4.13
N ALA A 220 22.58 -11.74 4.41
CA ALA A 220 23.93 -11.62 3.86
C ALA A 220 23.98 -11.75 2.34
N LYS A 221 23.06 -12.53 1.77
CA LYS A 221 22.82 -12.64 0.32
C LYS A 221 21.43 -12.15 0.03
N ARG A 222 21.25 -11.55 -1.16
CA ARG A 222 19.93 -11.08 -1.60
C ARG A 222 18.90 -12.20 -1.57
N VAL A 223 17.76 -11.93 -0.93
CA VAL A 223 16.62 -12.83 -0.93
C VAL A 223 15.57 -12.31 -1.90
N THR A 224 15.07 -13.19 -2.75
CA THR A 224 13.96 -12.89 -3.67
C THR A 224 12.67 -13.47 -3.11
N ILE A 225 11.71 -12.60 -2.84
CA ILE A 225 10.32 -12.93 -2.59
C ILE A 225 9.62 -12.91 -3.95
N PHE A 226 9.36 -14.08 -4.49
CA PHE A 226 8.71 -14.24 -5.80
C PHE A 226 7.21 -14.36 -5.62
N VAL A 227 6.46 -13.40 -6.15
CA VAL A 227 5.01 -13.30 -6.01
C VAL A 227 4.36 -13.78 -7.30
N ARG A 228 3.63 -14.90 -7.22
CA ARG A 228 2.89 -15.45 -8.35
C ARG A 228 1.71 -14.56 -8.74
N ASN A 229 1.24 -14.73 -9.98
CA ASN A 229 0.04 -14.07 -10.45
C ASN A 229 -1.12 -14.27 -9.47
N GLY A 230 -1.75 -13.18 -9.04
CA GLY A 230 -2.80 -13.20 -8.04
C GLY A 230 -3.18 -11.80 -7.58
N ASP A 231 -4.30 -11.74 -6.88
CA ASP A 231 -4.82 -10.55 -6.23
C ASP A 231 -4.57 -10.67 -4.73
N TYR A 232 -3.78 -9.76 -4.19
CA TYR A 232 -3.31 -9.75 -2.80
C TYR A 232 -3.89 -8.53 -2.10
N GLU A 233 -5.04 -8.71 -1.45
CA GLU A 233 -5.72 -7.63 -0.72
C GLU A 233 -5.18 -7.55 0.70
N GLU A 234 -4.11 -6.82 0.88
CA GLU A 234 -3.39 -6.69 2.14
C GLU A 234 -2.67 -5.34 2.27
N ILE A 235 -2.48 -4.85 3.50
CA ILE A 235 -1.53 -3.78 3.77
C ILE A 235 -0.15 -4.40 3.91
N VAL A 236 0.80 -3.93 3.10
CA VAL A 236 2.20 -4.32 3.22
C VAL A 236 2.98 -3.19 3.88
N TYR A 237 3.61 -3.50 5.01
CA TYR A 237 4.49 -2.57 5.73
C TYR A 237 5.71 -3.28 6.28
N PHE A 238 6.87 -2.78 5.95
CA PHE A 238 8.13 -3.20 6.55
C PHE A 238 9.11 -2.04 6.63
N ARG A 239 10.00 -2.10 7.60
CA ARG A 239 11.07 -1.10 7.75
C ARG A 239 12.38 -1.73 8.18
N ASN A 240 13.47 -0.94 8.03
CA ASN A 240 14.82 -1.32 8.45
C ASN A 240 15.33 -2.62 7.81
N LYS A 241 14.81 -2.99 6.64
CA LYS A 241 15.26 -4.16 5.89
C LYS A 241 16.21 -3.79 4.77
N SER A 242 17.07 -4.72 4.39
CA SER A 242 18.00 -4.53 3.27
C SER A 242 18.12 -5.78 2.42
N ASN A 243 18.64 -5.58 1.21
CA ASN A 243 19.08 -6.67 0.34
C ASN A 243 17.97 -7.69 0.00
N ILE A 244 16.76 -7.18 -0.24
CA ILE A 244 15.55 -7.96 -0.58
C ILE A 244 15.05 -7.54 -1.96
N THR A 245 14.58 -8.51 -2.74
CA THR A 245 13.81 -8.27 -3.96
C THR A 245 12.39 -8.80 -3.78
N VAL A 246 11.38 -7.96 -3.99
CA VAL A 246 9.99 -8.40 -4.17
C VAL A 246 9.73 -8.38 -5.67
N GLN A 247 9.56 -9.56 -6.25
CA GLN A 247 9.40 -9.74 -7.68
C GLN A 247 8.07 -10.41 -8.01
N GLY A 248 7.21 -9.68 -8.71
CA GLY A 248 6.01 -10.26 -9.30
C GLY A 248 6.33 -11.17 -10.49
N GLU A 249 5.46 -12.12 -10.76
CA GLU A 249 5.56 -12.99 -11.93
C GLU A 249 5.25 -12.21 -13.22
N GLN A 250 4.22 -11.35 -13.18
CA GLN A 250 3.83 -10.46 -14.28
C GLN A 250 3.20 -9.17 -13.71
N ARG A 251 3.67 -8.02 -14.20
CA ARG A 251 3.26 -6.69 -13.75
C ARG A 251 1.74 -6.50 -13.66
N GLU A 252 1.02 -6.92 -14.69
CA GLU A 252 -0.42 -6.70 -14.82
C GLU A 252 -1.27 -7.76 -14.11
N LYS A 253 -0.64 -8.83 -13.60
CA LYS A 253 -1.32 -9.97 -12.98
C LYS A 253 -0.97 -10.17 -11.50
N VAL A 254 0.06 -9.50 -11.01
CA VAL A 254 0.37 -9.45 -9.58
C VAL A 254 -0.10 -8.11 -9.07
N ARG A 255 -1.20 -8.10 -8.35
CA ARG A 255 -1.77 -6.88 -7.75
C ARG A 255 -1.75 -7.00 -6.24
N VAL A 256 -1.00 -6.10 -5.59
CA VAL A 256 -1.02 -5.93 -4.13
C VAL A 256 -1.77 -4.64 -3.83
N HIS A 257 -2.88 -4.74 -3.12
CA HIS A 257 -3.75 -3.59 -2.91
C HIS A 257 -4.45 -3.61 -1.56
N TYR A 258 -4.88 -2.44 -1.12
CA TYR A 258 -5.75 -2.30 0.03
C TYR A 258 -6.52 -0.99 0.02
N ALA A 259 -7.67 -0.95 0.68
CA ALA A 259 -8.44 0.26 0.90
C ALA A 259 -7.82 1.05 2.07
N ASN A 260 -6.80 1.87 1.77
CA ASN A 260 -6.03 2.63 2.75
C ASN A 260 -5.86 4.10 2.36
N ASN A 261 -5.86 5.00 3.34
CA ASN A 261 -5.58 6.42 3.18
C ASN A 261 -5.29 7.07 4.55
N GLU A 262 -5.04 8.39 4.58
CA GLU A 262 -4.75 9.13 5.80
C GLU A 262 -5.93 9.25 6.78
N VAL A 263 -7.15 8.98 6.34
CA VAL A 263 -8.33 8.92 7.22
C VAL A 263 -8.41 7.58 7.92
N PHE A 264 -8.25 6.51 7.14
CA PHE A 264 -8.35 5.14 7.65
C PHE A 264 -7.16 4.77 8.54
N ASN A 265 -5.94 5.11 8.12
CA ASN A 265 -4.71 4.93 8.89
C ASN A 265 -3.98 6.26 9.07
N PRO A 266 -4.45 7.12 9.99
CA PRO A 266 -3.84 8.41 10.24
C PRO A 266 -2.43 8.26 10.81
N HIS A 267 -1.66 9.33 10.73
CA HIS A 267 -0.44 9.44 11.53
C HIS A 267 -0.76 9.27 13.01
N PRO A 268 0.19 8.80 13.83
CA PRO A 268 0.04 8.87 15.27
C PRO A 268 -0.37 10.29 15.70
N ALA A 269 -1.32 10.38 16.61
CA ALA A 269 -1.89 11.66 17.02
C ALA A 269 -0.77 12.63 17.48
N ASN A 270 -0.90 13.88 17.07
CA ASN A 270 -0.02 14.99 17.49
C ASN A 270 1.43 14.94 16.97
N ILE A 271 1.73 14.16 15.95
CA ILE A 271 3.07 14.13 15.38
C ILE A 271 3.06 14.83 14.01
N SER A 272 3.73 15.97 13.93
CA SER A 272 4.16 16.58 12.68
C SER A 272 5.68 16.68 12.72
N THR A 273 6.38 15.78 12.05
CA THR A 273 7.84 15.73 12.05
C THR A 273 8.41 16.14 10.70
N ASN A 274 9.71 16.31 10.62
CA ASN A 274 10.36 16.30 9.33
C ASN A 274 10.21 14.90 8.70
N GLU A 275 10.14 14.85 7.38
CA GLU A 275 9.85 13.62 6.64
C GLU A 275 11.15 12.99 6.08
N LEU A 276 12.20 12.96 6.90
CA LEU A 276 13.42 12.24 6.55
C LEU A 276 13.17 10.73 6.59
N PRO A 277 13.90 9.94 5.80
CA PRO A 277 13.81 8.48 5.83
C PRO A 277 13.91 7.93 7.24
N GLY A 278 13.02 7.00 7.61
CA GLY A 278 12.98 6.38 8.93
C GLY A 278 12.52 7.28 10.08
N THR A 279 12.00 8.47 9.80
CA THR A 279 11.59 9.44 10.83
C THR A 279 10.15 9.91 10.70
N PHE A 280 9.40 9.38 9.73
CA PHE A 280 8.04 9.77 9.46
C PHE A 280 7.09 8.58 9.49
N PRO A 281 6.24 8.46 10.52
CA PRO A 281 5.40 7.30 10.72
C PRO A 281 4.16 7.31 9.81
N SER A 282 4.35 7.30 8.49
CA SER A 282 3.22 7.22 7.55
C SER A 282 2.66 5.80 7.50
N ARG A 283 1.34 5.67 7.65
CA ARG A 283 0.62 4.38 7.62
C ARG A 283 -0.46 4.32 6.55
N ARG A 284 -0.53 5.31 5.68
CA ARG A 284 -1.60 5.51 4.70
C ARG A 284 -1.37 4.84 3.35
N ALA A 285 -0.17 4.28 3.11
CA ALA A 285 0.15 3.56 1.90
C ALA A 285 -0.44 2.13 1.91
N ALA A 286 -0.81 1.61 0.73
CA ALA A 286 -1.12 0.20 0.58
C ALA A 286 0.16 -0.65 0.70
N PHE A 287 1.27 -0.16 0.18
CA PHE A 287 2.59 -0.79 0.27
C PHE A 287 3.62 0.22 0.76
N ALA A 288 4.23 -0.05 1.91
CA ALA A 288 5.25 0.82 2.49
C ALA A 288 6.54 0.06 2.81
N ALA A 289 7.65 0.56 2.25
CA ALA A 289 9.02 0.13 2.53
C ALA A 289 9.78 1.31 3.15
N ASP A 290 9.88 1.35 4.48
CA ASP A 290 10.43 2.48 5.20
C ASP A 290 11.85 2.24 5.70
N ASN A 291 12.74 3.20 5.48
CA ASN A 291 14.15 3.15 5.88
C ASN A 291 14.86 1.86 5.41
N VAL A 292 14.67 1.53 4.14
CA VAL A 292 15.21 0.30 3.54
C VAL A 292 16.46 0.60 2.72
N LYS A 293 17.33 -0.40 2.56
CA LYS A 293 18.55 -0.27 1.75
C LYS A 293 18.68 -1.39 0.73
N GLY A 294 18.86 -1.00 -0.54
CA GLY A 294 19.06 -1.96 -1.63
C GLY A 294 17.86 -2.89 -1.81
N VAL A 295 16.64 -2.39 -1.57
CA VAL A 295 15.41 -3.13 -1.84
C VAL A 295 14.99 -2.93 -3.29
N HIS A 296 14.68 -4.03 -3.96
CA HIS A 296 14.16 -4.01 -5.32
C HIS A 296 12.69 -4.44 -5.33
N LEU A 297 11.83 -3.61 -5.91
CA LEU A 297 10.43 -3.91 -6.21
C LEU A 297 10.28 -3.97 -7.72
N ARG A 298 9.75 -5.05 -8.28
CA ARG A 298 9.67 -5.19 -9.73
C ARG A 298 8.54 -6.11 -10.20
N ASP A 299 8.05 -5.83 -11.41
CA ASP A 299 7.10 -6.69 -12.14
C ASP A 299 5.76 -6.88 -11.40
N LEU A 300 5.22 -5.83 -10.75
CA LEU A 300 3.99 -5.90 -9.96
C LEU A 300 3.18 -4.58 -10.01
N THR A 301 1.92 -4.66 -9.60
CA THR A 301 1.03 -3.50 -9.42
C THR A 301 0.77 -3.29 -7.95
N LEU A 302 0.98 -2.06 -7.46
CA LEU A 302 0.74 -1.61 -6.09
C LEU A 302 -0.37 -0.57 -6.11
N GLU A 303 -1.44 -0.79 -5.34
CA GLU A 303 -2.63 0.06 -5.45
C GLU A 303 -3.29 0.34 -4.11
N THR A 304 -3.70 1.58 -3.88
CA THR A 304 -4.72 1.90 -2.89
C THR A 304 -6.03 2.24 -3.58
N THR A 305 -7.13 1.77 -3.01
CA THR A 305 -8.47 1.95 -3.60
C THR A 305 -9.26 3.09 -2.97
N LEU A 306 -8.73 3.73 -1.91
CA LEU A 306 -9.36 4.90 -1.29
C LEU A 306 -8.86 6.21 -1.89
N GLN A 307 -9.75 7.21 -1.87
CA GLN A 307 -9.44 8.58 -2.23
C GLN A 307 -8.83 9.33 -1.04
N GLY A 308 -8.12 10.43 -1.30
CA GLY A 308 -7.48 11.28 -0.29
C GLY A 308 -5.97 11.28 -0.44
N GLN A 309 -5.23 11.47 0.65
CA GLN A 309 -3.79 11.22 0.67
C GLN A 309 -3.58 9.71 0.85
N ALA A 310 -3.26 9.05 -0.25
CA ALA A 310 -3.34 7.60 -0.34
C ALA A 310 -2.31 7.09 -1.34
N GLU A 311 -1.17 6.65 -0.84
CA GLU A 311 -0.10 6.11 -1.66
C GLU A 311 -0.38 4.65 -2.05
N GLY A 312 -0.20 4.33 -3.34
CA GLY A 312 0.01 2.94 -3.75
C GLY A 312 1.36 2.43 -3.23
N LEU A 313 2.39 3.30 -3.27
CA LEU A 313 3.74 3.00 -2.78
C LEU A 313 4.32 4.16 -1.98
N LEU A 314 4.79 3.86 -0.78
CA LEU A 314 5.75 4.68 -0.02
C LEU A 314 7.08 3.93 0.05
N ILE A 315 8.17 4.53 -0.42
CA ILE A 315 9.51 3.96 -0.29
C ILE A 315 10.49 5.01 0.23
N THR A 316 11.22 4.65 1.29
CA THR A 316 12.24 5.53 1.89
C THR A 316 13.54 4.77 2.12
N GLY A 317 14.65 5.51 2.18
CA GLY A 317 15.97 4.91 2.43
C GLY A 317 16.96 5.10 1.28
N SER A 318 17.77 4.10 0.96
CA SER A 318 18.86 4.28 0.01
C SER A 318 19.10 3.09 -0.92
N GLU A 319 19.64 3.39 -2.11
CA GLU A 319 20.05 2.38 -3.09
C GLU A 319 18.90 1.46 -3.53
N ASN A 320 17.67 2.00 -3.56
CA ASN A 320 16.47 1.23 -3.89
C ASN A 320 16.17 1.26 -5.40
N ILE A 321 15.56 0.20 -5.90
CA ILE A 321 15.12 0.10 -7.30
C ILE A 321 13.62 -0.26 -7.32
N VAL A 322 12.84 0.52 -8.07
CA VAL A 322 11.46 0.17 -8.41
C VAL A 322 11.39 0.07 -9.93
N ALA A 323 11.27 -1.13 -10.46
CA ALA A 323 11.40 -1.39 -11.90
C ALA A 323 10.16 -2.06 -12.47
N ASN A 324 9.74 -1.68 -13.68
CA ASN A 324 8.61 -2.30 -14.38
C ASN A 324 7.38 -2.51 -13.45
N THR A 325 7.00 -1.47 -12.71
CA THR A 325 5.98 -1.50 -11.66
C THR A 325 4.90 -0.48 -11.96
N THR A 326 3.63 -0.83 -11.72
CA THR A 326 2.53 0.12 -11.74
C THR A 326 2.19 0.52 -10.30
N VAL A 327 2.12 1.83 -10.05
CA VAL A 327 1.72 2.41 -8.77
C VAL A 327 0.45 3.21 -8.98
N ILE A 328 -0.63 2.83 -8.31
CA ILE A 328 -1.94 3.49 -8.40
C ILE A 328 -2.30 4.02 -7.02
N GLY A 329 -2.54 5.32 -6.96
CA GLY A 329 -2.96 5.98 -5.73
C GLY A 329 -3.97 7.08 -5.98
N SER A 330 -4.14 7.93 -4.99
CA SER A 330 -4.95 9.13 -5.11
C SER A 330 -4.07 10.38 -4.95
N GLY A 331 -4.33 11.28 -4.03
CA GLY A 331 -3.33 12.30 -3.67
C GLY A 331 -2.09 11.61 -3.09
N ASP A 332 -0.90 12.09 -3.47
CA ASP A 332 0.38 11.52 -3.03
C ASP A 332 0.60 10.05 -3.48
N ALA A 333 0.18 9.67 -4.69
CA ALA A 333 0.14 8.27 -5.14
C ALA A 333 1.46 7.50 -4.99
N LEU A 334 2.59 8.16 -5.25
CA LEU A 334 3.94 7.65 -5.01
C LEU A 334 4.72 8.59 -4.10
N GLN A 335 5.11 8.13 -2.93
CA GLN A 335 6.03 8.85 -2.06
C GLN A 335 7.41 8.22 -2.08
N VAL A 336 8.42 9.00 -2.47
CA VAL A 336 9.84 8.59 -2.56
C VAL A 336 10.69 9.53 -1.72
N ASN A 337 11.27 9.03 -0.64
CA ASN A 337 12.14 9.80 0.25
C ASN A 337 13.48 9.09 0.42
N GLY A 338 14.46 9.47 -0.40
CA GLY A 338 15.78 8.84 -0.40
C GLY A 338 16.20 8.38 -1.80
N SER A 339 17.38 7.77 -1.91
CA SER A 339 17.95 7.46 -3.23
C SER A 339 17.25 6.24 -3.86
N THR A 340 16.51 6.50 -4.93
CA THR A 340 15.73 5.46 -5.64
C THR A 340 15.84 5.62 -7.15
N TYR A 341 16.14 4.52 -7.84
CA TYR A 341 16.08 4.41 -9.29
C TYR A 341 14.77 3.76 -9.75
N LEU A 342 14.05 4.41 -10.67
CA LEU A 342 12.71 4.02 -11.11
C LEU A 342 12.66 3.86 -12.64
N PRO A 343 13.14 2.75 -13.21
CA PRO A 343 13.01 2.48 -14.64
C PRO A 343 11.64 1.85 -14.96
N ASP A 344 11.01 2.31 -16.06
CA ASP A 344 9.81 1.72 -16.66
C ASP A 344 8.61 1.64 -15.70
N VAL A 345 8.48 2.64 -14.81
CA VAL A 345 7.38 2.71 -13.82
C VAL A 345 6.21 3.50 -14.39
N LYS A 346 4.99 2.99 -14.16
CA LYS A 346 3.77 3.74 -14.38
C LYS A 346 3.22 4.22 -13.04
N VAL A 347 2.96 5.52 -12.90
CA VAL A 347 2.32 6.12 -11.71
C VAL A 347 1.01 6.76 -12.11
N VAL A 348 -0.07 6.41 -11.44
CA VAL A 348 -1.40 6.98 -11.65
C VAL A 348 -1.88 7.61 -10.36
N GLY A 349 -2.21 8.89 -10.39
CA GLY A 349 -2.63 9.64 -9.21
C GLY A 349 -3.62 10.76 -9.49
N HIS A 350 -4.03 11.43 -8.44
CA HIS A 350 -5.05 12.48 -8.49
C HIS A 350 -4.50 13.89 -8.32
N GLY A 351 -3.32 14.01 -7.72
CA GLY A 351 -2.61 15.26 -7.47
C GLY A 351 -1.48 15.05 -6.48
N ASP A 352 -0.44 15.88 -6.53
CA ASP A 352 0.84 15.58 -5.86
C ASP A 352 1.28 14.13 -6.10
N THR A 353 0.96 13.63 -7.32
CA THR A 353 1.07 12.22 -7.71
C THR A 353 2.42 11.62 -7.40
N VAL A 354 3.49 12.41 -7.56
CA VAL A 354 4.83 12.10 -7.05
C VAL A 354 5.19 13.07 -5.94
N LEU A 355 5.29 12.54 -4.75
CA LEU A 355 5.66 13.26 -3.54
C LEU A 355 7.08 12.84 -3.16
N GLY A 356 8.04 13.74 -3.23
CA GLY A 356 9.42 13.31 -3.08
C GLY A 356 10.33 14.30 -2.36
N ARG A 357 11.34 13.72 -1.69
CA ARG A 357 12.49 14.44 -1.12
C ARG A 357 13.80 14.06 -1.81
N GLY A 358 13.74 13.21 -2.82
CA GLY A 358 14.89 12.79 -3.61
C GLY A 358 16.03 12.15 -2.79
N PRO A 359 17.15 11.86 -3.45
CA PRO A 359 17.27 11.91 -4.89
C PRO A 359 16.51 10.75 -5.54
N SER A 360 15.77 11.04 -6.61
CA SER A 360 15.03 10.02 -7.35
C SER A 360 15.28 10.17 -8.84
N PHE A 361 15.52 9.07 -9.53
CA PHE A 361 15.74 9.07 -10.96
C PHE A 361 14.72 8.18 -11.67
N PHE A 362 13.82 8.83 -12.39
CA PHE A 362 12.79 8.19 -13.20
C PHE A 362 13.28 8.08 -14.65
N GLU A 363 13.26 6.88 -15.20
CA GLU A 363 13.68 6.65 -16.57
C GLU A 363 12.63 5.88 -17.37
N ARG A 364 12.19 6.40 -18.50
CA ARG A 364 11.15 5.83 -19.37
C ARG A 364 9.82 5.56 -18.62
N CYS A 365 9.46 6.46 -17.71
CA CYS A 365 8.27 6.32 -16.89
C CYS A 365 7.04 6.96 -17.52
N GLU A 366 5.86 6.47 -17.13
CA GLU A 366 4.56 7.07 -17.43
C GLU A 366 3.95 7.65 -16.15
N ILE A 367 3.71 8.96 -16.12
CA ILE A 367 3.10 9.64 -14.98
C ILE A 367 1.76 10.21 -15.42
N GLU A 368 0.69 9.66 -14.88
CA GLU A 368 -0.68 10.09 -15.12
C GLU A 368 -1.22 10.81 -13.88
N SER A 369 -1.73 12.02 -14.04
CA SER A 369 -2.26 12.81 -12.93
C SER A 369 -3.47 13.62 -13.36
N GLN A 370 -4.44 13.79 -12.46
CA GLN A 370 -5.58 14.66 -12.72
C GLN A 370 -5.24 16.13 -12.43
N PHE A 371 -4.46 16.40 -11.39
CA PHE A 371 -3.98 17.72 -10.98
C PHE A 371 -2.46 17.77 -10.96
N ALA A 372 -1.83 18.74 -10.27
CA ALA A 372 -0.39 18.89 -10.25
C ALA A 372 0.35 17.56 -10.01
N TYR A 373 1.35 17.29 -10.85
CA TYR A 373 2.03 15.99 -10.83
C TYR A 373 2.94 15.83 -9.64
N MET A 374 3.56 16.91 -9.16
CA MET A 374 4.63 16.81 -8.17
C MET A 374 4.48 17.87 -7.06
N TRP A 375 4.86 17.45 -5.86
CA TRP A 375 5.26 18.36 -4.79
C TRP A 375 6.68 18.02 -4.38
N ILE A 376 7.61 18.91 -4.71
CA ILE A 376 9.04 18.71 -4.55
C ILE A 376 9.52 19.30 -3.25
N ARG A 377 10.20 18.50 -2.43
CA ARG A 377 10.55 18.85 -1.05
C ARG A 377 11.96 18.46 -0.65
N ASN A 378 12.86 18.29 -1.60
CA ASN A 378 14.23 17.89 -1.31
C ASN A 378 15.02 18.98 -0.58
N PRO A 379 15.98 18.60 0.27
CA PRO A 379 16.94 19.52 0.88
C PRO A 379 18.06 19.90 -0.10
N ALA A 380 18.89 20.88 0.29
CA ALA A 380 20.07 21.30 -0.49
C ALA A 380 21.13 20.20 -0.69
N THR A 381 21.04 19.12 0.08
CA THR A 381 22.07 18.06 0.13
C THR A 381 21.94 16.99 -0.93
N ASN A 382 20.85 17.03 -1.72
CA ASN A 382 20.65 16.04 -2.80
C ASN A 382 19.97 16.67 -4.02
N HIS A 383 20.02 15.96 -5.12
CA HIS A 383 19.21 16.21 -6.30
C HIS A 383 17.78 15.71 -6.07
N GLY A 384 16.78 16.54 -6.36
CA GLY A 384 15.37 16.19 -6.15
C GLY A 384 14.89 15.02 -7.02
N ASN A 385 13.92 15.30 -7.89
CA ASN A 385 13.39 14.30 -8.81
C ASN A 385 13.84 14.59 -10.25
N VAL A 386 14.49 13.63 -10.89
CA VAL A 386 14.93 13.73 -12.29
C VAL A 386 14.11 12.75 -13.14
N PHE A 387 13.52 13.25 -14.21
CA PHE A 387 12.71 12.48 -15.15
C PHE A 387 13.36 12.50 -16.54
N LYS A 388 13.87 11.35 -16.96
CA LYS A 388 14.50 11.20 -18.27
C LYS A 388 13.66 10.27 -19.15
N ASP A 389 13.37 10.75 -20.37
CA ASP A 389 12.59 10.00 -21.37
C ASP A 389 11.20 9.57 -20.85
N CYS A 390 10.60 10.37 -19.94
CA CYS A 390 9.32 10.07 -19.31
C CYS A 390 8.15 10.76 -20.02
N ARG A 391 6.96 10.18 -19.87
CA ARG A 391 5.70 10.73 -20.39
C ARG A 391 4.83 11.24 -19.24
N PHE A 392 4.31 12.46 -19.36
CA PHE A 392 3.35 13.05 -18.45
C PHE A 392 2.02 13.23 -19.17
N THR A 393 0.95 12.71 -18.62
CA THR A 393 -0.39 12.77 -19.20
C THR A 393 -1.42 13.21 -18.17
N THR A 394 -2.06 14.35 -18.41
CA THR A 394 -3.20 14.77 -17.58
C THR A 394 -4.41 13.92 -17.93
N ILE A 395 -5.05 13.34 -16.92
CA ILE A 395 -6.18 12.42 -17.03
C ILE A 395 -7.45 13.01 -16.41
N GLY A 396 -8.60 12.43 -16.72
CA GLY A 396 -9.90 12.83 -16.16
C GLY A 396 -10.28 14.26 -16.54
N ASN A 397 -10.96 14.94 -15.63
CA ASN A 397 -11.51 16.30 -15.85
C ASN A 397 -10.61 17.41 -15.29
N GLY A 398 -9.34 17.11 -15.00
CA GLY A 398 -8.40 18.05 -14.38
C GLY A 398 -8.03 19.26 -15.25
N GLY A 399 -8.25 19.19 -16.57
CA GLY A 399 -7.81 20.22 -17.54
C GLY A 399 -6.29 20.35 -17.57
N PRO A 400 -5.75 21.35 -18.26
CA PRO A 400 -4.30 21.60 -18.23
C PRO A 400 -3.82 21.90 -16.81
N THR A 401 -2.79 21.17 -16.35
CA THR A 401 -2.27 21.28 -15.00
C THR A 401 -0.76 21.51 -14.95
N GLU A 402 -0.23 21.75 -13.78
CA GLU A 402 1.17 22.07 -13.55
C GLU A 402 2.00 20.81 -13.33
N LEU A 403 3.25 20.83 -13.80
CA LEU A 403 4.24 19.75 -13.56
C LEU A 403 4.57 19.65 -12.06
N ALA A 404 4.82 20.77 -11.42
CA ALA A 404 4.99 20.82 -9.97
C ALA A 404 4.27 22.05 -9.42
N ARG A 405 3.61 21.85 -8.29
CA ARG A 405 2.98 22.97 -7.58
C ARG A 405 3.98 23.75 -6.75
N LEU A 406 3.55 24.88 -6.19
CA LEU A 406 4.29 25.68 -5.24
C LEU A 406 4.97 24.81 -4.16
N PRO A 407 6.29 24.92 -3.98
CA PRO A 407 7.01 24.12 -3.00
C PRO A 407 6.72 24.50 -1.54
N SER A 408 6.24 25.72 -1.27
CA SER A 408 5.87 26.12 0.09
C SER A 408 4.46 25.65 0.47
N ASN A 409 4.23 25.32 1.73
CA ASN A 409 2.91 24.95 2.25
C ASN A 409 2.80 25.24 3.75
N LYS A 410 1.87 26.14 4.15
CA LYS A 410 1.52 26.43 5.54
C LYS A 410 2.74 26.72 6.43
N GLY A 411 3.64 27.58 5.97
CA GLY A 411 4.86 27.96 6.69
C GLY A 411 6.03 26.98 6.55
N LYS A 412 5.85 25.84 5.88
CA LYS A 412 6.94 24.96 5.43
C LYS A 412 7.44 25.50 4.09
N ASN A 413 8.73 25.75 3.98
CA ASN A 413 9.35 26.20 2.75
C ASN A 413 10.43 25.21 2.30
N TYR A 414 10.48 24.95 0.99
CA TYR A 414 11.45 24.06 0.37
C TYR A 414 12.25 24.83 -0.69
N PRO A 415 13.19 25.71 -0.28
CA PRO A 415 13.86 26.64 -1.17
C PRO A 415 14.83 25.96 -2.15
N TYR A 416 15.09 24.66 -1.99
CA TYR A 416 15.95 23.86 -2.85
C TYR A 416 15.15 22.85 -3.69
N ALA A 417 13.83 23.07 -3.84
CA ALA A 417 13.00 22.16 -4.63
C ALA A 417 13.56 21.97 -6.03
N GLU A 418 13.87 20.75 -6.39
CA GLU A 418 14.51 20.40 -7.68
C GLU A 418 13.72 19.33 -8.42
N ALA A 419 13.26 19.68 -9.62
CA ALA A 419 12.67 18.75 -10.58
C ALA A 419 13.25 19.06 -11.96
N VAL A 420 13.85 18.05 -12.60
CA VAL A 420 14.51 18.18 -13.89
C VAL A 420 13.92 17.20 -14.89
N LEU A 421 13.39 17.73 -15.99
CA LEU A 421 12.83 16.95 -17.08
C LEU A 421 13.81 16.93 -18.27
N ILE A 422 14.15 15.74 -18.75
CA ILE A 422 15.01 15.53 -19.91
C ILE A 422 14.25 14.66 -20.92
N ASN A 423 14.06 15.19 -22.14
CA ASN A 423 13.32 14.54 -23.23
C ASN A 423 11.90 14.11 -22.82
N ALA A 424 11.21 14.88 -21.97
CA ALA A 424 9.88 14.54 -21.52
C ALA A 424 8.84 14.72 -22.63
N ILE A 425 7.85 13.82 -22.68
CA ILE A 425 6.66 13.98 -23.50
C ILE A 425 5.53 14.49 -22.63
N LEU A 426 4.97 15.65 -22.97
CA LEU A 426 4.00 16.37 -22.13
C LEU A 426 2.65 16.45 -22.81
N SER A 427 1.59 15.97 -22.12
CA SER A 427 0.21 16.02 -22.59
C SER A 427 -0.72 16.60 -21.50
N GLY A 428 -1.43 17.69 -21.83
CA GLY A 428 -2.34 18.34 -20.88
C GLY A 428 -1.64 19.19 -19.82
N ILE A 429 -0.41 19.65 -20.09
CA ILE A 429 0.31 20.56 -19.20
C ILE A 429 -0.11 22.01 -19.50
N SER A 430 -0.32 22.81 -18.45
CA SER A 430 -0.63 24.22 -18.60
C SER A 430 0.51 24.98 -19.30
N PRO A 431 0.26 26.08 -20.01
CA PRO A 431 1.30 26.88 -20.63
C PRO A 431 2.34 27.39 -19.62
N ALA A 432 1.94 27.69 -18.36
CA ALA A 432 2.86 28.08 -17.30
C ALA A 432 3.80 26.94 -16.87
N GLY A 433 3.40 25.70 -17.08
CA GLY A 433 4.18 24.46 -16.82
C GLY A 433 4.44 24.18 -15.36
N TRP A 434 4.86 25.17 -14.61
CA TRP A 434 5.34 25.06 -13.23
C TRP A 434 4.54 25.99 -12.32
N GLY A 435 4.37 25.60 -11.06
CA GLY A 435 3.69 26.40 -10.07
C GLY A 435 4.48 27.66 -9.73
N GLN A 436 3.75 28.65 -9.24
CA GLN A 436 4.33 29.91 -8.76
C GLN A 436 5.17 29.64 -7.50
N VAL A 437 6.26 30.39 -7.34
CA VAL A 437 7.11 30.33 -6.15
C VAL A 437 7.00 31.64 -5.40
N ASP A 438 6.61 31.56 -4.14
CA ASP A 438 6.57 32.72 -3.25
C ASP A 438 7.93 32.88 -2.56
N GLY A 439 8.49 34.07 -2.63
CA GLY A 439 9.78 34.42 -1.98
C GLY A 439 11.01 34.12 -2.85
N ASP A 440 12.11 33.76 -2.21
CA ASP A 440 13.38 33.52 -2.89
C ASP A 440 13.38 32.19 -3.66
N ALA A 441 13.51 32.30 -4.98
CA ALA A 441 13.53 31.16 -5.90
C ALA A 441 14.94 30.84 -6.43
N SER A 442 15.98 31.49 -5.89
CA SER A 442 17.36 31.40 -6.44
C SER A 442 17.95 29.99 -6.46
N ASN A 443 17.49 29.11 -5.57
CA ASN A 443 17.95 27.73 -5.47
C ASN A 443 16.94 26.70 -5.98
N ILE A 444 15.85 27.17 -6.61
CA ILE A 444 14.84 26.27 -7.16
C ILE A 444 15.24 25.85 -8.58
N HIS A 445 15.26 24.55 -8.83
CA HIS A 445 15.58 23.98 -10.13
C HIS A 445 14.34 23.32 -10.75
N PHE A 446 13.48 24.12 -11.36
CA PHE A 446 12.43 23.63 -12.24
C PHE A 446 12.92 23.69 -13.67
N TRP A 447 13.66 22.69 -14.11
CA TRP A 447 14.41 22.71 -15.35
C TRP A 447 13.85 21.74 -16.38
N GLU A 448 13.85 22.18 -17.66
CA GLU A 448 13.41 21.37 -18.77
C GLU A 448 14.49 21.37 -19.88
N PHE A 449 14.73 20.20 -20.45
CA PHE A 449 15.51 20.04 -21.67
C PHE A 449 14.73 19.19 -22.66
N ASN A 450 14.51 19.73 -23.89
CA ASN A 450 13.94 19.01 -25.03
C ASN A 450 12.57 18.37 -24.73
N SER A 451 11.69 19.09 -24.00
CA SER A 451 10.30 18.66 -23.80
C SER A 451 9.52 18.70 -25.13
N ARG A 452 8.70 17.68 -25.40
CA ARG A 452 7.94 17.51 -26.64
C ARG A 452 6.47 17.24 -26.38
N ASN A 453 5.65 17.63 -27.35
CA ASN A 453 4.26 17.23 -27.43
C ASN A 453 4.15 15.74 -27.83
N PRO A 454 2.97 15.09 -27.65
CA PRO A 454 2.76 13.70 -28.09
C PRO A 454 3.01 13.43 -29.58
N ASP A 455 2.86 14.42 -30.42
CA ASP A 455 3.12 14.35 -31.87
C ASP A 455 4.60 14.53 -32.22
N GLY A 456 5.48 14.70 -31.21
CA GLY A 456 6.93 14.87 -31.38
C GLY A 456 7.36 16.32 -31.64
N THR A 457 6.44 17.27 -31.77
CA THR A 457 6.79 18.69 -31.93
C THR A 457 7.36 19.27 -30.62
N PRO A 458 8.23 20.27 -30.64
CA PRO A 458 8.68 20.94 -29.43
C PRO A 458 7.50 21.58 -28.67
N VAL A 459 7.56 21.54 -27.35
CA VAL A 459 6.60 22.25 -26.49
C VAL A 459 6.85 23.75 -26.58
N ASP A 460 5.78 24.54 -26.70
CA ASP A 460 5.86 26.00 -26.58
C ASP A 460 6.13 26.39 -25.13
N VAL A 461 7.34 26.78 -24.84
CA VAL A 461 7.80 27.20 -23.50
C VAL A 461 7.77 28.71 -23.29
N SER A 462 7.27 29.50 -24.25
CA SER A 462 7.27 30.96 -24.19
C SER A 462 6.44 31.54 -23.02
N LYS A 463 5.49 30.76 -22.52
CA LYS A 463 4.61 31.14 -21.39
C LYS A 463 4.94 30.40 -20.09
N ARG A 464 6.08 29.71 -20.01
CA ARG A 464 6.53 29.06 -18.79
C ARG A 464 6.69 30.05 -17.64
N ASN A 465 6.36 29.62 -16.43
CA ASN A 465 6.61 30.41 -15.25
C ASN A 465 8.10 30.82 -15.18
N PRO A 466 8.43 32.10 -14.91
CA PRO A 466 9.81 32.59 -14.89
C PRO A 466 10.74 31.89 -13.91
N VAL A 467 10.21 31.19 -12.91
CA VAL A 467 11.03 30.38 -11.98
C VAL A 467 11.66 29.19 -12.69
N SER A 468 11.08 28.73 -13.81
CA SER A 468 11.61 27.60 -14.55
C SER A 468 12.69 28.02 -15.54
N ARG A 469 13.54 27.06 -15.89
CA ARG A 469 14.64 27.29 -16.84
C ARG A 469 14.62 26.27 -17.94
N GLN A 470 14.76 26.74 -19.18
CA GLN A 470 14.97 25.89 -20.35
C GLN A 470 16.49 25.70 -20.53
N LEU A 471 16.94 24.45 -20.44
CA LEU A 471 18.35 24.09 -20.69
C LEU A 471 18.59 23.94 -22.21
N THR A 472 19.78 24.31 -22.63
CA THR A 472 20.20 24.20 -24.04
C THR A 472 21.57 23.52 -24.16
N MET A 473 21.78 22.77 -25.25
CA MET A 473 23.07 22.13 -25.49
C MET A 473 24.21 23.15 -25.63
N GLU A 474 23.90 24.36 -26.09
CA GLU A 474 24.91 25.42 -26.26
C GLU A 474 25.48 25.91 -24.92
N LYS A 475 24.61 26.06 -23.90
CA LYS A 475 24.99 26.67 -22.62
C LYS A 475 25.10 25.68 -21.47
N ASP A 476 24.39 24.56 -21.57
CA ASP A 476 24.13 23.68 -20.43
C ASP A 476 24.53 22.22 -20.70
N ALA A 477 25.40 21.97 -21.71
CA ALA A 477 25.76 20.61 -22.13
C ALA A 477 26.28 19.72 -20.99
N GLU A 478 27.05 20.28 -20.08
CA GLU A 478 27.57 19.55 -18.91
C GLU A 478 26.45 19.23 -17.90
N THR A 479 25.60 20.19 -17.60
CA THR A 479 24.45 20.05 -16.73
C THR A 479 23.52 18.96 -17.27
N ILE A 480 23.18 19.01 -18.57
CA ILE A 480 22.31 18.01 -19.21
C ILE A 480 22.95 16.61 -19.13
N ARG A 481 24.24 16.48 -19.38
CA ARG A 481 24.97 15.21 -19.27
C ARG A 481 24.89 14.66 -17.83
N ASN A 482 25.14 15.50 -16.83
CA ASN A 482 25.14 15.12 -15.43
C ASN A 482 23.73 14.66 -14.97
N TYR A 483 22.70 15.42 -15.26
CA TYR A 483 21.31 15.06 -14.95
C TYR A 483 20.76 13.90 -15.81
N SER A 484 21.43 13.54 -16.91
CA SER A 484 21.10 12.33 -17.68
C SER A 484 21.73 11.06 -17.13
N ASN A 485 22.62 11.16 -16.15
CA ASN A 485 23.35 10.05 -15.56
C ASN A 485 22.76 9.68 -14.18
N PRO A 486 22.07 8.55 -14.05
CA PRO A 486 21.48 8.14 -12.76
C PRO A 486 22.53 8.02 -11.65
N ALA A 487 23.74 7.56 -11.95
CA ALA A 487 24.79 7.43 -10.94
C ALA A 487 25.21 8.80 -10.35
N TRP A 488 25.23 9.84 -11.18
CA TRP A 488 25.54 11.19 -10.71
C TRP A 488 24.42 11.76 -9.84
N VAL A 489 23.15 11.59 -10.25
CA VAL A 489 21.98 12.10 -9.52
C VAL A 489 21.81 11.39 -8.19
N LEU A 490 21.92 10.06 -8.18
CA LEU A 490 21.63 9.23 -7.03
C LEU A 490 22.80 9.09 -6.06
N GLY A 491 24.04 9.36 -6.51
CA GLY A 491 25.25 9.12 -5.73
C GLY A 491 25.69 7.65 -5.66
N TRP A 492 25.06 6.77 -6.47
CA TRP A 492 25.39 5.35 -6.59
C TRP A 492 24.99 4.83 -7.97
N THR A 493 25.59 3.72 -8.41
CA THR A 493 25.30 3.12 -9.71
C THR A 493 24.23 2.05 -9.59
N PRO A 494 22.99 2.26 -10.14
CA PRO A 494 21.97 1.22 -10.19
C PRO A 494 22.41 0.02 -11.02
N GLN A 495 22.13 -1.20 -10.53
CA GLN A 495 22.51 -2.47 -11.18
C GLN A 495 21.28 -3.38 -11.33
#